data_fd9b8bf2a0bfe5ad326f83dc76048274
#
_entry.id   fd9b8bf2a0bfe5ad326f83dc76048274
#
_cell.length_a   1.000
_cell.length_b   1.000
_cell.length_c   1.000
_cell.angle_alpha   90.00
_cell.angle_beta   90.00
_cell.angle_gamma   90.00
#
_symmetry.space_group_name_H-M   'P 1'
#
loop_
_entity.id
_entity.type
_entity.pdbx_description
1 polymer ?
#
loop_
_entity_poly.entity_id
_entity_poly.type
_entity_poly.pdbx_seq_one_letter_code
_entity_poly.pdbx_strand_id
1 'polypeptide(L)'
;DGDNYYSFFKGKLDKKDKDIYFDDDWSMVYGALDFIKDYKKEKPFCLFLPLGYPHPPYCVEDPWFSSIDRSVIPNRYQYKTWEDKPSLLKGIMDGQRMQDWTDERWNELRAVYLGMCARVDYQFGLLVNQLKENNLYDDTLIIFLSDHGDFTGDYNLVEKTQNTFQDCLTNVPLIIKPPKSENTLNGVSDTMIELIDIAGTISVSYTHLRAHETIAD
;
A
#
# COMPACT_ATOMS: atom_id res chain seq x y z
N ASP A 1 5.96 4.79 -26.93
CA ASP A 1 6.40 6.09 -27.43
C ASP A 1 5.24 7.09 -27.27
N GLY A 2 5.25 7.85 -26.24
CA GLY A 2 4.27 8.90 -26.00
C GLY A 2 4.64 9.69 -24.74
N ASP A 3 3.97 10.79 -24.51
CA ASP A 3 4.21 11.69 -23.37
C ASP A 3 4.10 11.00 -22.01
N ASN A 4 3.49 9.82 -21.94
CA ASN A 4 3.28 9.08 -20.72
C ASN A 4 4.28 7.91 -20.51
N TYR A 5 5.21 7.72 -21.40
CA TYR A 5 6.10 6.55 -21.36
C TYR A 5 6.89 6.47 -20.04
N TYR A 6 7.55 7.54 -19.65
CA TYR A 6 8.35 7.59 -18.41
C TYR A 6 7.50 7.81 -17.16
N SER A 7 6.27 8.28 -17.32
CA SER A 7 5.36 8.51 -16.19
C SER A 7 4.64 7.26 -15.73
N PHE A 8 4.63 6.19 -16.54
CA PHE A 8 3.79 5.01 -16.33
C PHE A 8 2.29 5.33 -16.14
N PHE A 9 1.84 6.49 -16.59
CA PHE A 9 0.48 6.96 -16.39
C PHE A 9 -0.48 6.42 -17.48
N LYS A 10 -1.51 5.70 -17.04
CA LYS A 10 -2.61 5.21 -17.90
C LYS A 10 -3.96 5.83 -17.57
N GLY A 11 -4.15 6.28 -16.33
CA GLY A 11 -5.38 6.93 -15.89
C GLY A 11 -6.52 5.95 -15.62
N LYS A 12 -7.70 6.23 -16.14
CA LYS A 12 -8.89 5.41 -15.91
C LYS A 12 -8.82 4.08 -16.65
N LEU A 13 -9.11 2.99 -15.92
CA LEU A 13 -9.29 1.67 -16.50
C LEU A 13 -10.75 1.43 -16.87
N ASP A 14 -10.96 0.91 -18.08
CA ASP A 14 -12.28 0.49 -18.52
C ASP A 14 -12.61 -0.91 -17.98
N LYS A 15 -13.82 -1.04 -17.43
CA LYS A 15 -14.38 -2.34 -17.05
C LYS A 15 -14.85 -3.07 -18.31
N LYS A 16 -13.97 -3.81 -18.97
CA LYS A 16 -14.32 -4.56 -20.19
C LYS A 16 -15.46 -5.55 -19.91
N ASP A 17 -16.66 -5.21 -20.29
CA ASP A 17 -17.89 -6.04 -20.31
C ASP A 17 -18.29 -6.71 -18.97
N LYS A 18 -17.74 -6.26 -17.84
CA LYS A 18 -18.06 -6.81 -16.51
C LYS A 18 -18.27 -5.67 -15.51
N ASP A 19 -19.08 -5.90 -14.52
CA ASP A 19 -19.35 -4.96 -13.43
C ASP A 19 -18.12 -4.71 -12.55
N ILE A 20 -17.13 -5.60 -12.59
CA ILE A 20 -15.90 -5.53 -11.80
C ILE A 20 -14.69 -5.67 -12.74
N TYR A 21 -13.73 -4.77 -12.61
CA TYR A 21 -12.39 -4.98 -13.18
C TYR A 21 -11.69 -6.09 -12.40
N PHE A 22 -11.11 -7.05 -13.10
CA PHE A 22 -10.44 -8.19 -12.49
C PHE A 22 -8.99 -8.24 -12.90
N ASP A 23 -8.10 -8.29 -11.93
CA ASP A 23 -6.65 -8.40 -12.07
C ASP A 23 -6.04 -9.35 -11.01
N ASP A 24 -4.71 -9.39 -10.95
CA ASP A 24 -3.99 -10.26 -10.04
C ASP A 24 -4.29 -9.93 -8.56
N ASP A 25 -4.40 -8.65 -8.19
CA ASP A 25 -4.75 -8.25 -6.84
C ASP A 25 -6.15 -8.74 -6.45
N TRP A 26 -7.14 -8.56 -7.33
CA TRP A 26 -8.48 -9.09 -7.10
C TRP A 26 -8.49 -10.62 -7.00
N SER A 27 -7.67 -11.30 -7.82
CA SER A 27 -7.53 -12.75 -7.74
C SER A 27 -7.00 -13.19 -6.38
N MET A 28 -5.95 -12.52 -5.89
CA MET A 28 -5.39 -12.80 -4.56
C MET A 28 -6.37 -12.52 -3.43
N VAL A 29 -7.09 -11.40 -3.50
CA VAL A 29 -8.08 -11.03 -2.48
C VAL A 29 -9.23 -12.03 -2.44
N TYR A 30 -9.81 -12.40 -3.59
CA TYR A 30 -10.88 -13.41 -3.62
C TYR A 30 -10.40 -14.78 -3.14
N GLY A 31 -9.20 -15.20 -3.53
CA GLY A 31 -8.60 -16.44 -3.02
C GLY A 31 -8.42 -16.44 -1.50
N ALA A 32 -8.04 -15.29 -0.93
CA ALA A 32 -7.92 -15.10 0.51
C ALA A 32 -9.29 -15.12 1.22
N LEU A 33 -10.31 -14.47 0.63
CA LEU A 33 -11.68 -14.49 1.15
C LEU A 33 -12.24 -15.91 1.20
N ASP A 34 -12.06 -16.68 0.12
CA ASP A 34 -12.47 -18.08 0.07
C ASP A 34 -11.72 -18.93 1.11
N PHE A 35 -10.40 -18.74 1.23
CA PHE A 35 -9.62 -19.41 2.25
C PHE A 35 -10.13 -19.12 3.68
N ILE A 36 -10.35 -17.85 4.02
CA ILE A 36 -10.84 -17.45 5.34
C ILE A 36 -12.24 -18.02 5.60
N LYS A 37 -13.11 -17.99 4.59
CA LYS A 37 -14.48 -18.53 4.67
C LYS A 37 -14.51 -20.01 4.96
N ASP A 38 -13.63 -20.77 4.30
CA ASP A 38 -13.63 -22.25 4.39
C ASP A 38 -12.71 -22.78 5.49
N TYR A 39 -12.03 -21.90 6.23
CA TYR A 39 -11.06 -22.25 7.26
C TYR A 39 -11.70 -22.96 8.46
N LYS A 40 -11.25 -24.18 8.76
CA LYS A 40 -11.84 -25.08 9.77
C LYS A 40 -11.26 -24.97 11.17
N LYS A 41 -10.35 -24.06 11.42
CA LYS A 41 -9.68 -23.85 12.73
C LYS A 41 -8.89 -25.08 13.27
N GLU A 42 -8.47 -25.98 12.39
CA GLU A 42 -7.75 -27.18 12.79
C GLU A 42 -6.27 -26.88 13.13
N LYS A 43 -5.70 -25.87 12.49
CA LYS A 43 -4.30 -25.46 12.68
C LYS A 43 -4.16 -23.94 12.49
N PRO A 44 -3.25 -23.27 13.20
CA PRO A 44 -2.94 -21.87 12.91
C PRO A 44 -2.57 -21.66 11.43
N PHE A 45 -2.91 -20.51 10.88
CA PHE A 45 -2.51 -20.12 9.51
C PHE A 45 -1.66 -18.86 9.51
N CYS A 46 -0.88 -18.71 8.47
CA CYS A 46 -0.23 -17.45 8.09
C CYS A 46 -0.64 -17.15 6.65
N LEU A 47 -1.29 -16.01 6.43
CA LEU A 47 -1.73 -15.56 5.13
C LEU A 47 -0.92 -14.32 4.75
N PHE A 48 -0.16 -14.41 3.66
CA PHE A 48 0.61 -13.31 3.10
C PHE A 48 0.00 -12.91 1.75
N LEU A 49 -0.35 -11.63 1.61
CA LEU A 49 -0.97 -11.05 0.42
C LEU A 49 -0.10 -9.94 -0.15
N PRO A 50 0.78 -10.26 -1.10
CA PRO A 50 1.65 -9.27 -1.75
C PRO A 50 0.90 -8.53 -2.86
N LEU A 51 0.00 -7.61 -2.50
CA LEU A 51 -0.77 -6.83 -3.48
C LEU A 51 0.16 -5.91 -4.27
N GLY A 52 -0.09 -5.79 -5.57
CA GLY A 52 0.69 -4.96 -6.47
C GLY A 52 0.32 -3.48 -6.39
N TYR A 53 -0.92 -3.13 -6.10
CA TYR A 53 -1.33 -1.73 -5.97
C TYR A 53 -0.78 -1.11 -4.68
N PRO A 54 -0.41 0.18 -4.71
CA PRO A 54 -0.50 1.18 -5.80
C PRO A 54 0.75 1.28 -6.70
N HIS A 55 1.48 0.19 -6.96
CA HIS A 55 2.63 0.19 -7.89
C HIS A 55 2.20 0.62 -9.31
N PRO A 56 3.02 1.41 -10.04
CA PRO A 56 2.76 1.72 -11.45
C PRO A 56 2.57 0.45 -12.32
N PRO A 57 1.84 0.56 -13.43
CA PRO A 57 1.32 1.78 -14.05
C PRO A 57 0.19 2.44 -13.27
N TYR A 58 0.23 3.78 -13.16
CA TYR A 58 -0.80 4.53 -12.46
C TYR A 58 -2.12 4.46 -13.22
N CYS A 59 -3.00 3.61 -12.76
CA CYS A 59 -4.31 3.39 -13.36
C CYS A 59 -5.25 2.70 -12.38
N VAL A 60 -6.52 3.07 -12.43
CA VAL A 60 -7.54 2.45 -11.59
C VAL A 60 -8.92 2.56 -12.25
N GLU A 61 -9.78 1.59 -11.97
CA GLU A 61 -11.17 1.58 -12.41
C GLU A 61 -12.09 2.41 -11.51
N ASP A 62 -13.33 2.67 -11.97
CA ASP A 62 -14.39 3.17 -11.11
C ASP A 62 -14.89 2.09 -10.14
N PRO A 63 -15.30 2.45 -8.91
CA PRO A 63 -15.53 3.84 -8.45
C PRO A 63 -14.28 4.59 -7.98
N TRP A 64 -13.16 3.93 -7.84
CA TRP A 64 -11.94 4.47 -7.23
C TRP A 64 -11.37 5.66 -8.00
N PHE A 65 -11.40 5.59 -9.34
CA PHE A 65 -10.94 6.70 -10.18
C PHE A 65 -11.74 7.98 -9.94
N SER A 66 -13.07 7.87 -9.88
CA SER A 66 -13.97 9.02 -9.75
C SER A 66 -14.18 9.47 -8.29
N SER A 67 -13.79 8.67 -7.31
CA SER A 67 -14.00 8.98 -5.89
C SER A 67 -13.09 10.07 -5.35
N ILE A 68 -11.97 10.33 -6.00
CA ILE A 68 -10.99 11.31 -5.53
C ILE A 68 -11.36 12.71 -6.05
N ASP A 69 -11.56 13.63 -5.13
CA ASP A 69 -11.76 15.05 -5.46
C ASP A 69 -10.42 15.69 -5.83
N ARG A 70 -10.28 16.06 -7.12
CA ARG A 70 -9.08 16.68 -7.67
C ARG A 70 -8.77 18.05 -7.07
N SER A 71 -9.79 18.72 -6.52
CA SER A 71 -9.63 20.07 -5.98
C SER A 71 -8.92 20.12 -4.62
N VAL A 72 -8.88 19.00 -3.91
CA VAL A 72 -8.28 18.92 -2.55
C VAL A 72 -6.93 18.18 -2.52
N ILE A 73 -6.37 17.85 -3.68
CA ILE A 73 -5.08 17.15 -3.75
C ILE A 73 -3.97 18.05 -3.23
N PRO A 74 -3.15 17.60 -2.26
CA PRO A 74 -2.06 18.39 -1.73
C PRO A 74 -1.03 18.76 -2.80
N ASN A 75 -0.43 19.93 -2.67
CA ASN A 75 0.66 20.34 -3.55
C ASN A 75 1.83 19.36 -3.46
N ARG A 76 2.49 19.17 -4.59
CA ARG A 76 3.72 18.38 -4.67
C ARG A 76 4.85 19.07 -3.91
N TYR A 77 5.70 18.28 -3.29
CA TYR A 77 6.95 18.80 -2.77
C TYR A 77 7.96 19.03 -3.91
N GLN A 78 8.59 20.20 -3.92
CA GLN A 78 9.60 20.53 -4.91
C GLN A 78 10.79 21.20 -4.24
N TYR A 79 12.00 20.91 -4.73
CA TYR A 79 13.15 21.71 -4.34
C TYR A 79 13.05 23.12 -4.94
N LYS A 80 13.28 24.13 -4.12
CA LYS A 80 13.39 25.52 -4.60
C LYS A 80 14.63 25.71 -5.49
N THR A 81 15.68 24.94 -5.25
CA THR A 81 16.92 24.90 -6.03
C THR A 81 17.51 23.50 -5.98
N TRP A 82 18.26 23.12 -6.98
CA TRP A 82 19.04 21.88 -7.01
C TRP A 82 20.46 22.04 -6.46
N GLU A 83 20.81 23.23 -5.99
CA GLU A 83 22.07 23.45 -5.29
C GLU A 83 22.14 22.58 -4.04
N ASP A 84 23.26 21.92 -3.81
CA ASP A 84 23.50 20.99 -2.70
C ASP A 84 22.52 19.79 -2.62
N LYS A 85 21.83 19.48 -3.70
CA LYS A 85 20.96 18.30 -3.79
C LYS A 85 21.67 17.11 -4.44
N PRO A 86 21.24 15.88 -4.13
CA PRO A 86 21.82 14.68 -4.73
C PRO A 86 21.76 14.73 -6.27
N SER A 87 22.92 14.65 -6.92
CA SER A 87 23.01 14.64 -8.38
C SER A 87 22.25 13.46 -9.02
N LEU A 88 22.13 12.34 -8.27
CA LEU A 88 21.36 11.19 -8.70
C LEU A 88 19.90 11.54 -8.96
N LEU A 89 19.23 12.21 -8.01
CA LEU A 89 17.81 12.59 -8.17
C LEU A 89 17.61 13.53 -9.36
N LYS A 90 18.53 14.49 -9.53
CA LYS A 90 18.48 15.37 -10.70
C LYS A 90 18.66 14.60 -11.99
N GLY A 91 19.60 13.66 -12.03
CA GLY A 91 19.84 12.82 -13.21
C GLY A 91 18.63 11.95 -13.56
N ILE A 92 17.93 11.41 -12.56
CA ILE A 92 16.67 10.65 -12.76
C ILE A 92 15.58 11.57 -13.29
N MET A 93 15.38 12.74 -12.69
CA MET A 93 14.42 13.73 -13.15
C MET A 93 14.66 14.12 -14.62
N ASP A 94 15.90 14.42 -14.97
CA ASP A 94 16.30 14.77 -16.34
C ASP A 94 16.04 13.57 -17.30
N GLY A 95 16.26 12.34 -16.82
CA GLY A 95 16.02 11.11 -17.58
C GLY A 95 14.54 10.80 -17.79
N GLN A 96 13.67 11.08 -16.81
CA GLN A 96 12.23 10.89 -16.92
C GLN A 96 11.54 11.91 -17.83
N ARG A 97 12.14 13.07 -18.06
CA ARG A 97 11.69 14.09 -19.03
C ARG A 97 10.25 14.57 -18.82
N MET A 98 9.88 14.80 -17.56
CA MET A 98 8.53 15.26 -17.21
C MET A 98 8.52 16.69 -16.65
N GLN A 99 9.61 17.45 -16.83
CA GLN A 99 9.74 18.81 -16.30
C GLN A 99 8.69 19.77 -16.86
N ASP A 100 8.22 19.52 -18.08
CA ASP A 100 7.24 20.35 -18.78
C ASP A 100 5.78 19.96 -18.44
N TRP A 101 5.58 19.00 -17.55
CA TRP A 101 4.24 18.65 -17.12
C TRP A 101 3.60 19.79 -16.32
N THR A 102 2.37 20.13 -16.67
CA THR A 102 1.59 21.13 -15.92
C THR A 102 1.18 20.60 -14.54
N ASP A 103 0.84 21.52 -13.63
CA ASP A 103 0.35 21.14 -12.30
C ASP A 103 -0.95 20.34 -12.36
N GLU A 104 -1.83 20.63 -13.33
CA GLU A 104 -3.06 19.86 -13.55
C GLU A 104 -2.75 18.41 -13.93
N ARG A 105 -1.74 18.18 -14.75
CA ARG A 105 -1.33 16.84 -15.16
C ARG A 105 -0.73 16.06 -13.99
N TRP A 106 0.09 16.71 -13.19
CA TRP A 106 0.61 16.12 -11.96
C TRP A 106 -0.49 15.81 -10.95
N ASN A 107 -1.47 16.71 -10.80
CA ASN A 107 -2.61 16.49 -9.93
C ASN A 107 -3.46 15.31 -10.38
N GLU A 108 -3.65 15.13 -11.68
CA GLU A 108 -4.39 13.97 -12.20
C GLU A 108 -3.65 12.66 -11.94
N LEU A 109 -2.31 12.60 -12.10
CA LEU A 109 -1.51 11.43 -11.72
C LEU A 109 -1.68 11.12 -10.22
N ARG A 110 -1.57 12.14 -9.35
CA ARG A 110 -1.76 11.98 -7.90
C ARG A 110 -3.17 11.53 -7.54
N ALA A 111 -4.19 12.05 -8.23
CA ALA A 111 -5.58 11.61 -8.05
C ALA A 111 -5.75 10.13 -8.37
N VAL A 112 -5.16 9.67 -9.47
CA VAL A 112 -5.20 8.26 -9.85
C VAL A 112 -4.48 7.40 -8.81
N TYR A 113 -3.30 7.81 -8.33
CA TYR A 113 -2.58 7.10 -7.29
C TYR A 113 -3.40 7.00 -5.99
N LEU A 114 -4.03 8.07 -5.55
CA LEU A 114 -4.92 8.05 -4.39
C LEU A 114 -6.14 7.14 -4.62
N GLY A 115 -6.67 7.08 -5.83
CA GLY A 115 -7.70 6.11 -6.21
C GLY A 115 -7.21 4.67 -6.10
N MET A 116 -5.97 4.40 -6.52
CA MET A 116 -5.34 3.08 -6.34
C MET A 116 -5.22 2.72 -4.84
N CYS A 117 -4.80 3.68 -4.00
CA CYS A 117 -4.76 3.48 -2.55
C CYS A 117 -6.15 3.19 -1.96
N ALA A 118 -7.18 3.93 -2.39
CA ALA A 118 -8.55 3.71 -1.95
C ALA A 118 -9.08 2.31 -2.34
N ARG A 119 -8.66 1.78 -3.49
CA ARG A 119 -8.96 0.40 -3.87
C ARG A 119 -8.32 -0.62 -2.91
N VAL A 120 -7.05 -0.44 -2.57
CA VAL A 120 -6.36 -1.31 -1.60
C VAL A 120 -7.03 -1.26 -0.23
N ASP A 121 -7.40 -0.08 0.23
CA ASP A 121 -8.14 0.10 1.49
C ASP A 121 -9.47 -0.67 1.49
N TYR A 122 -10.22 -0.59 0.40
CA TYR A 122 -11.45 -1.37 0.25
C TYR A 122 -11.20 -2.88 0.26
N GLN A 123 -10.19 -3.35 -0.47
CA GLN A 123 -9.80 -4.77 -0.50
C GLN A 123 -9.41 -5.27 0.89
N PHE A 124 -8.63 -4.46 1.63
CA PHE A 124 -8.30 -4.75 3.02
C PHE A 124 -9.55 -4.79 3.92
N GLY A 125 -10.49 -3.88 3.71
CA GLY A 125 -11.78 -3.87 4.38
C GLY A 125 -12.59 -5.16 4.18
N LEU A 126 -12.59 -5.73 2.97
CA LEU A 126 -13.24 -7.02 2.68
C LEU A 126 -12.62 -8.15 3.51
N LEU A 127 -11.30 -8.22 3.59
CA LEU A 127 -10.59 -9.23 4.38
C LEU A 127 -10.89 -9.11 5.88
N VAL A 128 -10.86 -7.90 6.40
CA VAL A 128 -11.22 -7.63 7.81
C VAL A 128 -12.65 -8.04 8.11
N ASN A 129 -13.58 -7.74 7.23
CA ASN A 129 -14.98 -8.14 7.38
C ASN A 129 -15.15 -9.67 7.35
N GLN A 130 -14.48 -10.35 6.42
CA GLN A 130 -14.51 -11.81 6.34
C GLN A 130 -13.94 -12.47 7.61
N LEU A 131 -12.86 -11.93 8.19
CA LEU A 131 -12.32 -12.40 9.47
C LEU A 131 -13.34 -12.23 10.62
N LYS A 132 -14.07 -11.11 10.65
CA LYS A 132 -15.12 -10.86 11.66
C LYS A 132 -16.30 -11.81 11.50
N GLU A 133 -16.78 -12.02 10.29
CA GLU A 133 -17.88 -12.92 9.99
C GLU A 133 -17.58 -14.38 10.38
N ASN A 134 -16.31 -14.80 10.24
CA ASN A 134 -15.86 -16.13 10.62
C ASN A 134 -15.40 -16.25 12.09
N ASN A 135 -15.57 -15.21 12.91
CA ASN A 135 -15.10 -15.15 14.31
C ASN A 135 -13.60 -15.47 14.44
N LEU A 136 -12.79 -14.90 13.55
CA LEU A 136 -11.33 -15.03 13.53
C LEU A 136 -10.64 -13.71 13.86
N TYR A 137 -11.32 -12.57 13.71
CA TYR A 137 -10.72 -11.25 13.83
C TYR A 137 -10.04 -11.02 15.19
N ASP A 138 -10.70 -11.41 16.28
CA ASP A 138 -10.19 -11.17 17.63
C ASP A 138 -8.89 -11.95 17.91
N ASP A 139 -8.75 -13.14 17.35
CA ASP A 139 -7.62 -14.03 17.58
C ASP A 139 -6.52 -13.92 16.50
N THR A 140 -6.69 -13.05 15.51
CA THR A 140 -5.73 -12.90 14.40
C THR A 140 -4.84 -11.68 14.62
N LEU A 141 -3.53 -11.86 14.52
CA LEU A 141 -2.57 -10.77 14.29
C LEU A 141 -2.72 -10.29 12.85
N ILE A 142 -3.02 -9.01 12.65
CA ILE A 142 -3.11 -8.39 11.32
C ILE A 142 -2.01 -7.35 11.21
N ILE A 143 -1.22 -7.44 10.15
CA ILE A 143 -0.19 -6.45 9.83
C ILE A 143 -0.47 -5.92 8.44
N PHE A 144 -0.69 -4.61 8.31
CA PHE A 144 -0.79 -3.89 7.06
C PHE A 144 0.45 -3.01 6.91
N LEU A 145 1.16 -3.16 5.80
CA LEU A 145 2.39 -2.40 5.55
C LEU A 145 2.61 -2.20 4.04
N SER A 146 3.53 -1.29 3.70
CA SER A 146 4.11 -1.18 2.37
C SER A 146 5.63 -1.42 2.43
N ASP A 147 6.21 -1.94 1.37
CA ASP A 147 7.65 -2.18 1.22
C ASP A 147 8.43 -0.89 0.94
N HIS A 148 7.84 0.07 0.25
CA HIS A 148 8.36 1.40 -0.04
C HIS A 148 7.20 2.35 -0.40
N GLY A 149 7.49 3.63 -0.46
CA GLY A 149 6.56 4.65 -0.96
C GLY A 149 6.76 4.93 -2.45
N ASP A 150 6.23 6.06 -2.90
CA ASP A 150 6.27 6.51 -4.29
C ASP A 150 6.40 8.03 -4.34
N PHE A 151 7.14 8.55 -5.31
CA PHE A 151 7.27 10.00 -5.49
C PHE A 151 5.98 10.67 -5.89
N THR A 152 5.18 10.05 -6.73
CA THR A 152 3.89 10.58 -7.20
C THR A 152 3.91 12.06 -7.58
N GLY A 153 4.99 12.50 -8.20
CA GLY A 153 5.20 13.87 -8.63
C GLY A 153 6.07 14.73 -7.72
N ASP A 154 6.35 14.32 -6.50
CA ASP A 154 7.30 15.03 -5.66
C ASP A 154 8.67 15.06 -6.33
N TYR A 155 9.35 16.20 -6.25
CA TYR A 155 10.62 16.46 -6.93
C TYR A 155 10.56 16.34 -8.47
N ASN A 156 9.37 16.38 -9.07
CA ASN A 156 9.11 16.06 -10.48
C ASN A 156 9.51 14.62 -10.86
N LEU A 157 9.35 13.68 -9.93
CA LEU A 157 9.67 12.28 -10.10
C LEU A 157 8.41 11.40 -9.95
N VAL A 158 8.44 10.24 -10.55
CA VAL A 158 7.45 9.19 -10.38
C VAL A 158 8.11 7.90 -9.96
N GLU A 159 7.31 6.97 -9.43
CA GLU A 159 7.76 5.68 -8.96
C GLU A 159 8.75 5.82 -7.78
N LYS A 160 9.56 4.83 -7.58
CA LYS A 160 10.66 4.81 -6.60
C LYS A 160 12.00 4.95 -7.28
N THR A 161 13.01 5.27 -6.51
CA THR A 161 14.40 5.13 -6.94
C THR A 161 15.24 4.51 -5.84
N GLN A 162 16.29 3.82 -6.21
CA GLN A 162 17.23 3.22 -5.27
C GLN A 162 18.17 4.28 -4.70
N ASN A 163 18.69 4.02 -3.50
CA ASN A 163 19.71 4.84 -2.85
C ASN A 163 19.30 6.29 -2.54
N THR A 164 18.02 6.50 -2.22
CA THR A 164 17.51 7.77 -1.73
C THR A 164 16.66 7.58 -0.48
N PHE A 165 16.60 8.60 0.39
CA PHE A 165 15.95 8.55 1.69
C PHE A 165 14.88 9.65 1.84
N GLN A 166 14.21 10.01 0.74
CA GLN A 166 13.08 10.94 0.79
C GLN A 166 11.92 10.31 1.57
N ASP A 167 11.29 11.09 2.42
CA ASP A 167 10.17 10.65 3.26
C ASP A 167 9.05 9.98 2.46
N CYS A 168 8.76 10.48 1.25
CA CYS A 168 7.77 9.88 0.37
C CYS A 168 8.08 8.44 -0.07
N LEU A 169 9.33 7.98 0.11
CA LEU A 169 9.75 6.61 -0.19
C LEU A 169 9.96 5.75 1.05
N THR A 170 10.41 6.35 2.15
CA THR A 170 10.84 5.61 3.35
C THR A 170 9.85 5.66 4.49
N ASN A 171 9.00 6.70 4.56
CA ASN A 171 7.95 6.81 5.56
C ASN A 171 6.67 6.12 5.04
N VAL A 172 6.62 4.81 5.20
CA VAL A 172 5.51 3.96 4.72
C VAL A 172 4.55 3.61 5.86
N PRO A 173 3.28 3.29 5.54
CA PRO A 173 2.34 2.86 6.56
C PRO A 173 2.76 1.54 7.19
N LEU A 174 2.59 1.45 8.51
CA LEU A 174 2.63 0.22 9.27
C LEU A 174 1.50 0.24 10.29
N ILE A 175 0.56 -0.68 10.15
CA ILE A 175 -0.56 -0.85 11.07
C ILE A 175 -0.51 -2.27 11.62
N ILE A 176 -0.47 -2.40 12.93
CA ILE A 176 -0.47 -3.71 13.60
C ILE A 176 -1.70 -3.80 14.49
N LYS A 177 -2.54 -4.78 14.24
CA LYS A 177 -3.65 -5.17 15.11
C LYS A 177 -3.28 -6.51 15.75
N PRO A 178 -2.88 -6.55 17.03
CA PRO A 178 -2.60 -7.79 17.74
C PRO A 178 -3.88 -8.58 18.04
N PRO A 179 -3.78 -9.86 18.43
CA PRO A 179 -4.89 -10.60 19.00
C PRO A 179 -5.44 -9.89 20.24
N LYS A 180 -6.73 -10.06 20.53
CA LYS A 180 -7.40 -9.45 21.69
C LYS A 180 -6.84 -9.91 23.03
N SER A 181 -6.27 -11.10 23.07
CA SER A 181 -5.56 -11.64 24.24
C SER A 181 -4.35 -10.81 24.65
N GLU A 182 -3.74 -10.12 23.69
CA GLU A 182 -2.64 -9.21 23.96
C GLU A 182 -3.18 -7.89 24.52
N ASN A 183 -2.83 -7.56 25.75
CA ASN A 183 -3.25 -6.31 26.39
C ASN A 183 -2.38 -5.15 25.90
N THR A 184 -2.64 -4.69 24.67
CA THR A 184 -1.88 -3.62 24.01
C THR A 184 -2.61 -2.29 24.09
N LEU A 185 -1.84 -1.20 24.16
CA LEU A 185 -2.39 0.15 24.06
C LEU A 185 -2.70 0.47 22.59
N ASN A 186 -3.91 1.01 22.37
CA ASN A 186 -4.26 1.55 21.06
C ASN A 186 -3.68 2.96 20.91
N GLY A 187 -3.10 3.26 19.77
CA GLY A 187 -2.59 4.59 19.48
C GLY A 187 -1.56 4.63 18.37
N VAL A 188 -1.00 5.80 18.15
CA VAL A 188 0.12 6.02 17.24
C VAL A 188 1.41 5.93 18.05
N SER A 189 2.44 5.29 17.49
CA SER A 189 3.78 5.22 18.05
C SER A 189 4.76 5.98 17.17
N ASP A 190 5.61 6.79 17.78
CA ASP A 190 6.70 7.51 17.12
C ASP A 190 8.02 6.70 17.15
N THR A 191 7.95 5.42 17.51
CA THR A 191 9.12 4.54 17.52
C THR A 191 9.65 4.34 16.11
N MET A 192 10.96 4.52 15.94
CA MET A 192 11.65 4.18 14.69
C MET A 192 11.59 2.68 14.47
N ILE A 193 11.08 2.27 13.32
CA ILE A 193 10.93 0.87 12.91
C ILE A 193 11.46 0.72 11.49
N GLU A 194 12.18 -0.36 11.23
CA GLU A 194 12.60 -0.77 9.90
C GLU A 194 11.84 -2.02 9.45
N LEU A 195 11.69 -2.22 8.15
CA LEU A 195 10.98 -3.41 7.61
C LEU A 195 11.63 -4.73 8.04
N ILE A 196 12.92 -4.74 8.32
CA ILE A 196 13.63 -5.92 8.83
C ILE A 196 13.12 -6.38 10.20
N ASP A 197 12.55 -5.47 10.99
CA ASP A 197 12.01 -5.78 12.33
C ASP A 197 10.71 -6.61 12.25
N ILE A 198 10.01 -6.58 11.11
CA ILE A 198 8.73 -7.26 10.92
C ILE A 198 8.89 -8.78 11.07
N ALA A 199 9.93 -9.37 10.49
CA ALA A 199 10.16 -10.80 10.56
C ALA A 199 10.38 -11.28 12.02
N GLY A 200 11.17 -10.51 12.79
CA GLY A 200 11.37 -10.75 14.21
C GLY A 200 10.07 -10.60 15.01
N THR A 201 9.30 -9.56 14.73
CA THR A 201 8.01 -9.30 15.39
C THR A 201 7.01 -10.45 15.17
N ILE A 202 6.87 -10.92 13.92
CA ILE A 202 5.99 -12.08 13.61
C ILE A 202 6.47 -13.33 14.36
N SER A 203 7.76 -13.60 14.33
CA SER A 203 8.33 -14.78 14.99
C SER A 203 8.09 -14.80 16.50
N VAL A 204 8.30 -13.66 17.15
CA VAL A 204 8.07 -13.53 18.61
C VAL A 204 6.59 -13.65 18.94
N SER A 205 5.72 -12.97 18.20
CA SER A 205 4.26 -13.05 18.40
C SER A 205 3.74 -14.47 18.28
N TYR A 206 4.21 -15.23 17.27
CA TYR A 206 3.83 -16.63 17.09
C TYR A 206 4.29 -17.54 18.24
N THR A 207 5.49 -17.34 18.77
CA THR A 207 6.02 -18.15 19.87
C THR A 207 5.33 -17.84 21.20
N HIS A 208 4.97 -16.57 21.45
CA HIS A 208 4.20 -16.18 22.64
C HIS A 208 2.77 -16.74 22.62
N LEU A 209 2.09 -16.71 21.49
CA LEU A 209 0.76 -17.31 21.34
C LEU A 209 0.77 -18.81 21.67
N ARG A 210 1.79 -19.56 21.23
CA ARG A 210 1.94 -20.98 21.57
C ARG A 210 2.29 -21.24 23.04
N ALA A 211 3.03 -20.36 23.68
CA ALA A 211 3.37 -20.51 25.09
C ALA A 211 2.13 -20.43 26.00
N HIS A 212 1.12 -19.65 25.63
CA HIS A 212 -0.15 -19.57 26.34
C HIS A 212 -1.02 -20.82 26.15
N GLU A 213 -0.97 -21.48 25.00
CA GLU A 213 -1.70 -22.72 24.74
C GLU A 213 -1.11 -23.94 25.48
N THR A 214 0.21 -23.96 25.74
CA THR A 214 0.90 -25.07 26.41
C THR A 214 0.88 -25.00 27.93
N ILE A 215 0.42 -23.92 28.54
CA ILE A 215 0.28 -23.78 30.02
C ILE A 215 -1.15 -24.14 30.47
N ALA A 216 -2.07 -24.41 29.56
CA ALA A 216 -3.48 -24.73 29.85
C ALA A 216 -3.78 -26.26 29.90
N ASP A 217 -2.79 -27.13 29.67
CA ASP A 217 -2.81 -28.58 29.86
C ASP A 217 -2.02 -28.94 31.16
#